data_3f40d0e03c4c05d124dca470ef1ec2cc
#
_entry.id   3f40d0e03c4c05d124dca470ef1ec2cc
#
_cell.length_a   1.000
_cell.length_b   1.000
_cell.length_c   1.000
_cell.angle_alpha   90.00
_cell.angle_beta   90.00
_cell.angle_gamma   90.00
#
_symmetry.space_group_name_H-M   'P 1'
#
loop_
_entity.id
_entity.type
_entity.pdbx_description
1 polymer ?
#
loop_
_entity_poly.entity_id
_entity_poly.type
_entity_poly.pdbx_seq_one_letter_code
_entity_poly.pdbx_strand_id
1 'polypeptide(L)'
;HEEEHLEDYVREHKRKGRVFRHIHINHGPDLEKAIDAVKEEVSKNEFIRHKYSTRFLSIKLLENDPDIESFVRTLPNAGEIFRIRDKMAKRVQETMNEDCESAITDAKYGFISGALKVTIIGSRRRRRRCWMLSLLIVSGGILSFSFSCT
;
A
#
# COMPACT_ATOMS: atom_id res chain seq x y z
N HIS A 1 0.63 21.51 17.86
CA HIS A 1 -0.64 20.89 18.30
C HIS A 1 -1.02 19.64 17.47
N GLU A 2 -0.81 19.63 16.14
CA GLU A 2 -1.15 18.45 15.31
C GLU A 2 -0.14 17.31 15.45
N GLU A 3 1.15 17.62 15.61
CA GLU A 3 2.19 16.60 15.78
C GLU A 3 2.08 15.86 17.13
N GLU A 4 1.76 16.57 18.20
CA GLU A 4 1.50 15.97 19.53
C GLU A 4 0.32 14.98 19.49
N HIS A 5 -0.73 15.32 18.77
CA HIS A 5 -1.91 14.46 18.64
C HIS A 5 -1.62 13.19 17.84
N LEU A 6 -0.73 13.26 16.86
CA LEU A 6 -0.31 12.10 16.06
C LEU A 6 0.56 11.14 16.88
N GLU A 7 1.47 11.67 17.70
CA GLU A 7 2.31 10.84 18.56
C GLU A 7 1.52 10.11 19.65
N ASP A 8 0.53 10.77 20.24
CA ASP A 8 -0.35 10.15 21.22
C ASP A 8 -1.25 9.09 20.59
N TYR A 9 -1.76 9.33 19.38
CA TYR A 9 -2.52 8.35 18.61
C TYR A 9 -1.68 7.10 18.30
N VAL A 10 -0.44 7.27 17.85
CA VAL A 10 0.50 6.17 17.55
C VAL A 10 0.86 5.40 18.83
N ARG A 11 1.06 6.12 19.94
CA ARG A 11 1.40 5.53 21.25
C ARG A 11 0.24 4.70 21.82
N GLU A 12 -0.98 5.19 21.68
CA GLU A 12 -2.18 4.47 22.13
C GLU A 12 -2.46 3.21 21.29
N HIS A 13 -2.21 3.26 19.98
CA HIS A 13 -2.39 2.12 19.08
C HIS A 13 -1.29 1.06 19.25
N LYS A 14 -0.07 1.44 19.63
CA LYS A 14 0.99 0.51 20.05
C LYS A 14 0.62 -0.24 21.34
N ARG A 15 -0.02 0.42 22.30
CA ARG A 15 -0.48 -0.22 23.55
C ARG A 15 -1.55 -1.28 23.31
N LYS A 16 -2.40 -1.12 22.31
CA LYS A 16 -3.49 -2.06 21.98
C LYS A 16 -3.02 -3.26 21.15
N GLY A 17 -1.71 -3.45 20.95
CA GLY A 17 -1.15 -4.61 20.22
C GLY A 17 -1.55 -4.69 18.75
N ARG A 18 -2.09 -3.60 18.15
CA ARG A 18 -2.33 -3.54 16.72
C ARG A 18 -1.01 -3.34 16.00
N VAL A 19 -0.49 -4.42 15.47
CA VAL A 19 0.63 -4.36 14.55
C VAL A 19 0.17 -3.65 13.29
N PHE A 20 0.68 -2.45 13.03
CA PHE A 20 0.53 -1.82 11.73
C PHE A 20 1.25 -2.70 10.71
N ARG A 21 0.52 -3.51 9.99
CA ARG A 21 1.08 -4.26 8.86
C ARG A 21 1.37 -3.26 7.75
N HIS A 22 2.63 -3.05 7.48
CA HIS A 22 3.01 -2.37 6.24
C HIS A 22 2.50 -3.20 5.07
N ILE A 23 1.60 -2.61 4.30
CA ILE A 23 1.09 -3.26 3.10
C ILE A 23 2.20 -3.16 2.06
N HIS A 24 2.77 -4.31 1.71
CA HIS A 24 3.72 -4.41 0.61
C HIS A 24 2.99 -4.88 -0.64
N ILE A 25 3.00 -4.05 -1.67
CA ILE A 25 2.54 -4.45 -3.00
C ILE A 25 3.63 -5.35 -3.58
N ASN A 26 3.26 -6.55 -4.00
CA ASN A 26 4.16 -7.46 -4.70
C ASN A 26 4.18 -7.07 -6.18
N HIS A 27 5.35 -6.65 -6.65
CA HIS A 27 5.57 -6.19 -8.03
C HIS A 27 6.01 -7.30 -8.98
N GLY A 28 6.05 -8.54 -8.50
CA GLY A 28 6.59 -9.67 -9.27
C GLY A 28 8.10 -9.88 -9.04
N PRO A 29 8.61 -11.10 -9.34
CA PRO A 29 9.95 -11.51 -8.94
C PRO A 29 11.06 -10.70 -9.62
N ASP A 30 10.91 -10.29 -10.86
CA ASP A 30 11.94 -9.57 -11.60
C ASP A 30 12.03 -8.11 -11.19
N LEU A 31 10.87 -7.47 -11.00
CA LEU A 31 10.82 -6.10 -10.51
C LEU A 31 11.25 -6.01 -9.04
N GLU A 32 10.92 -7.00 -8.21
CA GLU A 32 11.40 -7.08 -6.81
C GLU A 32 12.94 -7.18 -6.74
N LYS A 33 13.57 -7.94 -7.64
CA LYS A 33 15.04 -7.99 -7.74
C LYS A 33 15.63 -6.63 -8.09
N ALA A 34 14.99 -5.90 -9.00
CA ALA A 34 15.42 -4.55 -9.37
C ALA A 34 15.27 -3.58 -8.18
N ILE A 35 14.14 -3.63 -7.47
CA ILE A 35 13.90 -2.83 -6.27
C ILE A 35 14.95 -3.13 -5.19
N ASP A 36 15.23 -4.40 -4.93
CA ASP A 36 16.20 -4.82 -3.91
C ASP A 36 17.63 -4.36 -4.25
N ALA A 37 18.04 -4.45 -5.51
CA ALA A 37 19.36 -3.98 -5.95
C ALA A 37 19.54 -2.46 -5.75
N VAL A 38 18.54 -1.67 -6.12
CA VAL A 38 18.57 -0.21 -5.90
C VAL A 38 18.50 0.11 -4.41
N LYS A 39 17.69 -0.60 -3.64
CA LYS A 39 17.56 -0.46 -2.19
C LYS A 39 18.89 -0.73 -1.46
N GLU A 40 19.61 -1.76 -1.87
CA GLU A 40 20.90 -2.08 -1.30
C GLU A 40 21.89 -0.91 -1.46
N GLU A 41 21.95 -0.33 -2.65
CA GLU A 41 22.82 0.82 -2.92
C GLU A 41 22.41 2.08 -2.16
N VAL A 42 21.10 2.37 -2.12
CA VAL A 42 20.53 3.51 -1.35
C VAL A 42 20.80 3.33 0.16
N SER A 43 20.76 2.10 0.65
CA SER A 43 20.95 1.77 2.08
C SER A 43 22.40 1.94 2.56
N LYS A 44 23.38 2.07 1.67
CA LYS A 44 24.77 2.37 2.04
C LYS A 44 24.91 3.75 2.68
N ASN A 45 24.01 4.65 2.38
CA ASN A 45 23.93 5.95 3.05
C ASN A 45 23.18 5.84 4.37
N GLU A 46 23.89 5.97 5.50
CA GLU A 46 23.32 5.85 6.84
C GLU A 46 22.22 6.89 7.12
N PHE A 47 22.40 8.11 6.66
CA PHE A 47 21.40 9.16 6.85
C PHE A 47 20.06 8.79 6.20
N ILE A 48 20.11 8.26 4.99
CA ILE A 48 18.92 7.81 4.27
C ILE A 48 18.27 6.62 5.00
N ARG A 49 19.07 5.64 5.41
CA ARG A 49 18.57 4.43 6.09
C ARG A 49 17.81 4.72 7.37
N HIS A 50 18.23 5.75 8.13
CA HIS A 50 17.59 6.12 9.38
C HIS A 50 16.37 7.02 9.21
N LYS A 51 16.37 7.89 8.19
CA LYS A 51 15.35 8.93 8.05
C LYS A 51 14.25 8.57 7.05
N TYR A 52 14.54 7.75 6.05
CA TYR A 52 13.63 7.46 4.96
C TYR A 52 13.42 5.96 4.74
N SER A 53 12.25 5.59 4.18
CA SER A 53 12.04 4.23 3.71
C SER A 53 12.85 3.99 2.44
N THR A 54 13.92 3.21 2.54
CA THR A 54 14.81 2.88 1.41
C THR A 54 14.07 2.15 0.30
N ARG A 55 13.07 1.32 0.63
CA ARG A 55 12.21 0.65 -0.36
C ARG A 55 11.37 1.65 -1.14
N PHE A 56 10.75 2.62 -0.45
CA PHE A 56 9.97 3.67 -1.11
C PHE A 56 10.82 4.50 -2.07
N LEU A 57 12.00 4.94 -1.63
CA LEU A 57 12.93 5.68 -2.49
C LEU A 57 13.35 4.87 -3.72
N SER A 58 13.60 3.56 -3.56
CA SER A 58 13.99 2.69 -4.66
C SER A 58 12.87 2.52 -5.69
N ILE A 59 11.64 2.34 -5.25
CA ILE A 59 10.46 2.26 -6.13
C ILE A 59 10.29 3.57 -6.89
N LYS A 60 10.37 4.70 -6.21
CA LYS A 60 10.24 6.02 -6.82
C LYS A 60 11.34 6.35 -7.82
N LEU A 61 12.58 5.90 -7.56
CA LEU A 61 13.68 6.02 -8.52
C LEU A 61 13.45 5.19 -9.78
N LEU A 62 12.87 3.99 -9.65
CA LEU A 62 12.51 3.14 -10.80
C LEU A 62 11.29 3.69 -11.57
N GLU A 63 10.43 4.47 -10.91
CA GLU A 63 9.33 5.22 -11.55
C GLU A 63 9.81 6.50 -12.26
N ASN A 64 11.09 6.84 -12.19
CA ASN A 64 11.67 8.09 -12.71
C ASN A 64 11.00 9.35 -12.12
N ASP A 65 10.68 9.33 -10.84
CA ASP A 65 10.09 10.47 -10.13
C ASP A 65 11.10 11.62 -10.05
N PRO A 66 10.83 12.82 -10.65
CA PRO A 66 11.78 13.91 -10.75
C PRO A 66 12.17 14.51 -9.39
N ASP A 67 11.25 14.50 -8.44
CA ASP A 67 11.51 15.06 -7.10
C ASP A 67 12.51 14.18 -6.34
N ILE A 68 12.32 12.86 -6.42
CA ILE A 68 13.22 11.89 -5.81
C ILE A 68 14.57 11.85 -6.53
N GLU A 69 14.59 11.96 -7.85
CA GLU A 69 15.86 12.07 -8.59
C GLU A 69 16.67 13.30 -8.16
N SER A 70 16.02 14.45 -8.04
CA SER A 70 16.66 15.68 -7.58
C SER A 70 17.22 15.54 -6.17
N PHE A 71 16.49 14.90 -5.28
CA PHE A 71 16.94 14.60 -3.93
C PHE A 71 18.14 13.64 -3.92
N VAL A 72 18.09 12.55 -4.67
CA VAL A 72 19.16 11.55 -4.73
C VAL A 72 20.43 12.13 -5.35
N ARG A 73 20.34 13.08 -6.28
CA ARG A 73 21.52 13.80 -6.85
C ARG A 73 22.34 14.55 -5.80
N THR A 74 21.75 14.89 -4.67
CA THR A 74 22.48 15.56 -3.57
C THR A 74 23.30 14.57 -2.72
N LEU A 75 23.14 13.27 -2.91
CA LEU A 75 23.83 12.25 -2.14
C LEU A 75 25.25 11.99 -2.68
N PRO A 76 26.20 11.63 -1.80
CA PRO A 76 27.59 11.37 -2.21
C PRO A 76 27.74 10.17 -3.15
N ASN A 77 26.84 9.17 -3.05
CA ASN A 77 26.85 7.97 -3.90
C ASN A 77 25.80 8.02 -5.03
N ALA A 78 25.33 9.20 -5.38
CA ALA A 78 24.29 9.38 -6.41
C ALA A 78 24.65 8.70 -7.75
N GLY A 79 25.89 8.83 -8.22
CA GLY A 79 26.34 8.23 -9.47
C GLY A 79 26.18 6.71 -9.52
N GLU A 80 26.50 6.01 -8.43
CA GLU A 80 26.33 4.56 -8.33
C GLU A 80 24.85 4.17 -8.24
N ILE A 81 24.05 4.92 -7.51
CA ILE A 81 22.61 4.70 -7.41
C ILE A 81 21.96 4.77 -8.80
N PHE A 82 22.25 5.83 -9.57
CA PHE A 82 21.72 5.99 -10.92
C PHE A 82 22.22 4.91 -11.87
N ARG A 83 23.50 4.53 -11.77
CA ARG A 83 24.08 3.45 -12.59
C ARG A 83 23.35 2.12 -12.37
N ILE A 84 23.08 1.78 -11.10
CA ILE A 84 22.38 0.54 -10.75
C ILE A 84 20.91 0.63 -11.16
N ARG A 85 20.25 1.77 -10.94
CA ARG A 85 18.88 1.99 -11.41
C ARG A 85 18.77 1.75 -12.92
N ASP A 86 19.61 2.38 -13.72
CA ASP A 86 19.57 2.28 -15.18
C ASP A 86 19.84 0.84 -15.64
N LYS A 87 20.82 0.17 -15.02
CA LYS A 87 21.09 -1.26 -15.28
C LYS A 87 19.90 -2.13 -14.99
N MET A 88 19.23 -1.92 -13.86
CA MET A 88 18.07 -2.71 -13.47
C MET A 88 16.83 -2.38 -14.31
N ALA A 89 16.62 -1.11 -14.65
CA ALA A 89 15.54 -0.70 -15.55
C ALA A 89 15.66 -1.35 -16.93
N LYS A 90 16.88 -1.38 -17.49
CA LYS A 90 17.14 -2.06 -18.74
C LYS A 90 16.88 -3.57 -18.66
N ARG A 91 17.29 -4.20 -17.57
CA ARG A 91 17.06 -5.63 -17.34
C ARG A 91 15.57 -5.96 -17.24
N VAL A 92 14.80 -5.14 -16.53
CA VAL A 92 13.33 -5.31 -16.43
C VAL A 92 12.69 -5.15 -17.79
N GLN A 93 13.08 -4.16 -18.57
CA GLN A 93 12.58 -3.96 -19.93
C GLN A 93 12.89 -5.15 -20.85
N GLU A 94 14.09 -5.73 -20.76
CA GLU A 94 14.47 -6.93 -21.52
C GLU A 94 13.70 -8.19 -21.09
N THR A 95 13.39 -8.33 -19.80
CA THR A 95 12.75 -9.52 -19.24
C THR A 95 11.24 -9.47 -19.33
N MET A 96 10.63 -8.31 -19.04
CA MET A 96 9.18 -8.13 -18.99
C MET A 96 8.62 -7.50 -20.27
N ASN A 97 9.48 -6.98 -21.13
CA ASN A 97 9.12 -6.20 -22.32
C ASN A 97 8.28 -4.95 -22.00
N GLU A 98 8.43 -4.43 -20.78
CA GLU A 98 7.74 -3.25 -20.25
C GLU A 98 8.72 -2.38 -19.48
N ASP A 99 8.44 -1.08 -19.43
CA ASP A 99 9.19 -0.12 -18.61
C ASP A 99 8.90 -0.34 -17.11
N CYS A 100 9.87 -0.05 -16.26
CA CYS A 100 9.70 -0.14 -14.80
C CYS A 100 8.52 0.69 -14.31
N GLU A 101 8.30 1.87 -14.86
CA GLU A 101 7.18 2.75 -14.52
C GLU A 101 5.83 2.08 -14.79
N SER A 102 5.66 1.51 -15.99
CA SER A 102 4.44 0.76 -16.34
C SER A 102 4.23 -0.45 -15.46
N ALA A 103 5.27 -1.26 -15.23
CA ALA A 103 5.19 -2.46 -14.41
C ALA A 103 4.82 -2.15 -12.95
N ILE A 104 5.38 -1.09 -12.38
CA ILE A 104 5.05 -0.63 -11.02
C ILE A 104 3.61 -0.11 -10.96
N THR A 105 3.19 0.65 -11.95
CA THR A 105 1.83 1.19 -12.06
C THR A 105 0.80 0.07 -12.16
N ASP A 106 1.04 -0.93 -12.99
CA ASP A 106 0.16 -2.10 -13.14
C ASP A 106 0.06 -2.91 -11.85
N ALA A 107 1.15 -3.10 -11.12
CA ALA A 107 1.14 -3.75 -9.82
C ALA A 107 0.30 -2.98 -8.79
N LYS A 108 0.38 -1.64 -8.78
CA LYS A 108 -0.45 -0.78 -7.94
C LYS A 108 -1.94 -0.91 -8.28
N TYR A 109 -2.30 -0.85 -9.55
CA TYR A 109 -3.69 -1.01 -10.00
C TYR A 109 -4.22 -2.41 -9.71
N GLY A 110 -3.43 -3.45 -9.92
CA GLY A 110 -3.80 -4.82 -9.58
C GLY A 110 -4.12 -4.99 -8.09
N PHE A 111 -3.30 -4.39 -7.23
CA PHE A 111 -3.53 -4.38 -5.78
C PHE A 111 -4.82 -3.64 -5.41
N ILE A 112 -5.04 -2.44 -5.94
CA ILE A 112 -6.24 -1.62 -5.68
C ILE A 112 -7.50 -2.37 -6.14
N SER A 113 -7.48 -2.95 -7.34
CA SER A 113 -8.59 -3.74 -7.88
C SER A 113 -8.91 -4.96 -7.02
N GLY A 114 -7.89 -5.65 -6.51
CA GLY A 114 -8.04 -6.76 -5.57
C GLY A 114 -8.66 -6.33 -4.24
N ALA A 115 -8.18 -5.22 -3.67
CA ALA A 115 -8.70 -4.66 -2.43
C ALA A 115 -10.17 -4.22 -2.56
N LEU A 116 -10.54 -3.58 -3.67
CA LEU A 116 -11.91 -3.16 -3.95
C LEU A 116 -12.86 -4.35 -4.08
N LYS A 117 -12.45 -5.44 -4.74
CA LYS A 117 -13.26 -6.66 -4.83
C LYS A 117 -13.57 -7.23 -3.45
N VAL A 118 -12.59 -7.28 -2.56
CA VAL A 118 -12.76 -7.78 -1.18
C VAL A 118 -13.73 -6.91 -0.39
N THR A 119 -13.62 -5.59 -0.49
CA THR A 119 -14.51 -4.66 0.23
C THR A 119 -15.96 -4.73 -0.28
N ILE A 120 -16.18 -4.85 -1.58
CA ILE A 120 -17.52 -4.97 -2.18
C ILE A 120 -18.18 -6.26 -1.75
N ILE A 121 -17.49 -7.39 -1.74
CA ILE A 121 -18.03 -8.68 -1.29
C ILE A 121 -18.37 -8.65 0.20
N GLY A 122 -17.51 -8.06 1.03
CA GLY A 122 -17.74 -7.87 2.46
C GLY A 122 -18.96 -7.00 2.76
N SER A 123 -19.16 -5.95 2.00
CA SER A 123 -20.31 -5.04 2.10
C SER A 123 -21.64 -5.72 1.74
N ARG A 124 -21.64 -6.55 0.70
CA ARG A 124 -22.86 -7.31 0.31
C ARG A 124 -23.29 -8.33 1.38
N ARG A 125 -22.35 -9.00 2.07
CA ARG A 125 -22.68 -9.91 3.19
C ARG A 125 -23.28 -9.16 4.37
N ARG A 126 -22.79 -7.97 4.69
CA ARG A 126 -23.31 -7.16 5.80
C ARG A 126 -24.73 -6.65 5.50
N ARG A 127 -25.03 -6.24 4.25
CA ARG A 127 -26.39 -5.81 3.84
C ARG A 127 -27.41 -6.94 3.93
N ARG A 128 -27.06 -8.17 3.54
CA ARG A 128 -28.00 -9.30 3.63
C ARG A 128 -28.38 -9.62 5.07
N ARG A 129 -27.44 -9.52 6.02
CA ARG A 129 -27.74 -9.71 7.45
C ARG A 129 -28.65 -8.62 8.03
N CYS A 130 -28.43 -7.37 7.68
CA CYS A 130 -29.31 -6.28 8.09
C CYS A 130 -30.72 -6.42 7.49
N TRP A 131 -30.83 -6.90 6.26
CA TRP A 131 -32.13 -7.07 5.60
C TRP A 131 -32.94 -8.19 6.24
N MET A 132 -32.30 -9.31 6.58
CA MET A 132 -32.95 -10.40 7.31
C MET A 132 -33.44 -9.99 8.71
N LEU A 133 -32.63 -9.22 9.44
CA LEU A 133 -33.02 -8.68 10.74
C LEU A 133 -34.18 -7.67 10.63
N SER A 134 -34.19 -6.84 9.60
CA SER A 134 -35.26 -5.88 9.35
C SER A 134 -36.57 -6.57 8.99
N LEU A 135 -36.54 -7.66 8.20
CA LEU A 135 -37.72 -8.48 7.89
C LEU A 135 -38.29 -9.20 9.12
N LEU A 136 -37.45 -9.70 10.01
CA LEU A 136 -37.85 -10.31 11.27
C LEU A 136 -38.53 -9.33 12.23
N ILE A 137 -38.03 -8.08 12.29
CA ILE A 137 -38.60 -7.02 13.12
C ILE A 137 -39.99 -6.59 12.57
N VAL A 138 -40.11 -6.43 11.25
CA VAL A 138 -41.38 -6.07 10.61
C VAL A 138 -42.41 -7.21 10.74
N SER A 139 -41.97 -8.46 10.60
CA SER A 139 -42.83 -9.63 10.79
C SER A 139 -43.29 -9.77 12.23
N GLY A 140 -42.44 -9.51 13.22
CA GLY A 140 -42.78 -9.53 14.64
C GLY A 140 -43.71 -8.37 15.06
N GLY A 141 -43.56 -7.19 14.43
CA GLY A 141 -44.42 -6.03 14.68
C GLY A 141 -45.87 -6.21 14.19
N ILE A 142 -46.04 -6.89 13.08
CA ILE A 142 -47.38 -7.18 12.52
C ILE A 142 -48.14 -8.19 13.41
N LEU A 143 -47.48 -9.20 13.96
CA LEU A 143 -48.07 -10.15 14.90
C LEU A 143 -48.47 -9.50 16.24
N SER A 144 -47.73 -8.49 16.70
CA SER A 144 -48.04 -7.72 17.90
C SER A 144 -49.29 -6.83 17.74
N PHE A 145 -49.55 -6.33 16.54
CA PHE A 145 -50.69 -5.46 16.24
C PHE A 145 -51.99 -6.25 16.07
N SER A 146 -51.92 -7.51 15.67
CA SER A 146 -53.08 -8.38 15.49
C SER A 146 -53.66 -8.85 16.82
N PHE A 147 -52.93 -8.79 17.92
CA PHE A 147 -53.39 -9.23 19.24
C PHE A 147 -54.06 -8.12 20.07
N SER A 148 -53.97 -6.85 19.63
CA SER A 148 -54.54 -5.70 20.36
C SER A 148 -55.89 -5.25 19.85
N CYS A 149 -56.53 -5.97 18.92
CA CYS A 149 -57.80 -5.59 18.30
C CYS A 149 -58.92 -6.62 18.58
N THR A 150 -58.83 -7.31 19.70
CA THR A 150 -59.92 -8.05 20.29
C THR A 150 -60.09 -7.63 21.74
#